data_14e45f3435c81ad8038c95114bfb4621
#
_entry.id   14e45f3435c81ad8038c95114bfb4621
#
_cell.length_a   1.000
_cell.length_b   1.000
_cell.length_c   1.000
_cell.angle_alpha   90.00
_cell.angle_beta   90.00
_cell.angle_gamma   90.00
#
_symmetry.space_group_name_H-M   'P 1'
#
loop_
_entity.id
_entity.type
_entity.pdbx_description
1 polymer ?
#
loop_
_entity_poly.entity_id
_entity_poly.type
_entity_poly.pdbx_seq_one_letter_code
_entity_poly.pdbx_strand_id
1 'polypeptide(L)'
;MPGRPEPLLPLGLRLCGRRVVVVGGGPVALRRVGALMAAQASITVVSPTAVAALEDLAERGLIHWLARPYQPGDLRNAWLAMACTADAAVNSHVLAAADEARIFCLRADDASRATAWMPATGRTGRATVSVHADRDPHTAAALRDAALAAVETALRQDPKRPTGRARAADSGGVILVGGGPGDPGLLTLRGFQALADANVVVVDRLAPLAALDGLHEGVEIIDVSKIPHGRSTPQEEINNILISRAREGQLVVRLKGGDSFVFGRGMEEVLACKEASVPVEVIPGVTSAIAAPELAGIPLTHRGVSQGFTVVSGHAAPDDPRSTLDWQALARGGTTLVVLMGVETLPSIVAALVEAGRDGGTPVACVMDGGLPSQQVVLTTLAAVASSGAPPGLRSPAVTVIGAVAAFAAS
;
A
#
# COMPACT_ATOMS: atom_id res chain seq x y z
N MET A 1 46.61 -7.39 -16.43
CA MET A 1 45.59 -6.36 -16.61
C MET A 1 44.26 -7.01 -16.26
N PRO A 2 43.49 -6.61 -15.25
CA PRO A 2 42.12 -7.08 -15.09
C PRO A 2 41.36 -6.69 -16.33
N GLY A 3 40.67 -7.64 -16.97
CA GLY A 3 40.06 -7.50 -18.27
C GLY A 3 39.03 -6.36 -18.24
N ARG A 4 39.06 -5.54 -19.29
CA ARG A 4 38.03 -4.50 -19.54
C ARG A 4 36.68 -5.19 -19.49
N PRO A 5 35.66 -4.62 -18.76
CA PRO A 5 34.34 -5.23 -18.73
C PRO A 5 33.81 -5.37 -20.16
N GLU A 6 33.27 -6.53 -20.46
CA GLU A 6 32.66 -6.81 -21.76
C GLU A 6 31.47 -5.86 -21.95
N PRO A 7 31.39 -5.09 -23.06
CA PRO A 7 30.31 -4.12 -23.24
C PRO A 7 28.97 -4.82 -23.40
N LEU A 8 27.97 -4.43 -22.59
CA LEU A 8 26.61 -4.94 -22.67
C LEU A 8 25.76 -4.07 -23.60
N LEU A 9 24.89 -4.70 -24.39
CA LEU A 9 23.83 -4.02 -25.11
C LEU A 9 22.58 -3.98 -24.21
N PRO A 10 22.17 -2.81 -23.67
CA PRO A 10 20.96 -2.71 -22.88
C PRO A 10 19.71 -2.84 -23.76
N LEU A 11 18.83 -3.76 -23.42
CA LEU A 11 17.59 -4.03 -24.15
C LEU A 11 16.39 -4.16 -23.19
N GLY A 12 15.24 -3.70 -23.65
CA GLY A 12 13.93 -4.00 -23.06
C GLY A 12 13.28 -5.16 -23.81
N LEU A 13 13.07 -6.31 -23.15
CA LEU A 13 12.45 -7.48 -23.75
C LEU A 13 10.92 -7.44 -23.61
N ARG A 14 10.21 -7.62 -24.70
CA ARG A 14 8.74 -7.80 -24.71
C ARG A 14 8.45 -9.31 -24.61
N LEU A 15 8.10 -9.78 -23.41
CA LEU A 15 7.90 -11.21 -23.11
C LEU A 15 6.44 -11.63 -23.01
N CYS A 16 5.48 -10.74 -23.23
CA CYS A 16 4.04 -11.05 -23.18
C CYS A 16 3.72 -12.27 -24.08
N GLY A 17 3.19 -13.33 -23.44
CA GLY A 17 2.85 -14.62 -24.10
C GLY A 17 4.04 -15.44 -24.59
N ARG A 18 5.29 -14.98 -24.42
CA ARG A 18 6.49 -15.68 -24.85
C ARG A 18 6.95 -16.68 -23.79
N ARG A 19 7.32 -17.87 -24.21
CA ARG A 19 7.79 -18.92 -23.30
C ARG A 19 9.14 -18.59 -22.72
N VAL A 20 9.25 -18.59 -21.38
CA VAL A 20 10.49 -18.46 -20.64
C VAL A 20 10.65 -19.67 -19.73
N VAL A 21 11.85 -20.26 -19.70
CA VAL A 21 12.14 -21.43 -18.88
C VAL A 21 13.06 -21.03 -17.73
N VAL A 22 12.63 -21.34 -16.51
CA VAL A 22 13.40 -21.14 -15.27
C VAL A 22 13.77 -22.50 -14.71
N VAL A 23 15.03 -22.80 -14.64
CA VAL A 23 15.56 -24.06 -14.08
C VAL A 23 15.99 -23.79 -12.64
N GLY A 24 15.32 -24.44 -11.69
CA GLY A 24 15.45 -24.27 -10.26
C GLY A 24 14.13 -23.83 -9.60
N GLY A 25 13.92 -24.29 -8.36
CA GLY A 25 12.67 -24.06 -7.60
C GLY A 25 12.89 -23.31 -6.27
N GLY A 26 14.06 -22.72 -6.05
CA GLY A 26 14.41 -22.03 -4.81
C GLY A 26 14.02 -20.54 -4.80
N PRO A 27 14.41 -19.79 -3.71
CA PRO A 27 14.09 -18.38 -3.56
C PRO A 27 14.60 -17.49 -4.70
N VAL A 28 15.71 -17.84 -5.33
CA VAL A 28 16.24 -17.12 -6.49
C VAL A 28 15.30 -17.25 -7.68
N ALA A 29 14.82 -18.48 -7.96
CA ALA A 29 13.86 -18.73 -9.02
C ALA A 29 12.54 -17.96 -8.76
N LEU A 30 12.02 -17.99 -7.54
CA LEU A 30 10.81 -17.25 -7.15
C LEU A 30 10.94 -15.75 -7.46
N ARG A 31 12.06 -15.13 -7.09
CA ARG A 31 12.30 -13.71 -7.41
C ARG A 31 12.32 -13.44 -8.91
N ARG A 32 12.89 -14.35 -9.71
CA ARG A 32 12.91 -14.24 -11.18
C ARG A 32 11.53 -14.42 -11.79
N VAL A 33 10.77 -15.38 -11.30
CA VAL A 33 9.36 -15.62 -11.70
C VAL A 33 8.51 -14.38 -11.48
N GLY A 34 8.65 -13.68 -10.36
CA GLY A 34 7.92 -12.43 -10.10
C GLY A 34 8.15 -11.36 -11.17
N ALA A 35 9.40 -11.17 -11.62
CA ALA A 35 9.73 -10.22 -12.69
C ALA A 35 9.15 -10.66 -14.06
N LEU A 36 9.16 -11.97 -14.34
CA LEU A 36 8.60 -12.53 -15.58
C LEU A 36 7.07 -12.44 -15.62
N MET A 37 6.41 -12.63 -14.49
CA MET A 37 4.95 -12.43 -14.36
C MET A 37 4.56 -10.97 -14.64
N ALA A 38 5.33 -10.02 -14.10
CA ALA A 38 5.13 -8.59 -14.40
C ALA A 38 5.30 -8.26 -15.89
N ALA A 39 6.15 -9.03 -16.60
CA ALA A 39 6.32 -8.96 -18.06
C ALA A 39 5.31 -9.81 -18.84
N GLN A 40 4.33 -10.44 -18.18
CA GLN A 40 3.30 -11.32 -18.77
C GLN A 40 3.88 -12.48 -19.60
N ALA A 41 5.03 -13.02 -19.21
CA ALA A 41 5.65 -14.15 -19.88
C ALA A 41 4.86 -15.44 -19.62
N SER A 42 4.94 -16.40 -20.56
CA SER A 42 4.51 -17.78 -20.35
C SER A 42 5.66 -18.53 -19.66
N ILE A 43 5.51 -18.80 -18.36
CA ILE A 43 6.61 -19.27 -17.50
C ILE A 43 6.54 -20.80 -17.32
N THR A 44 7.64 -21.48 -17.60
CA THR A 44 7.83 -22.89 -17.24
C THR A 44 8.97 -22.97 -16.21
N VAL A 45 8.67 -23.50 -15.03
CA VAL A 45 9.67 -23.81 -13.98
C VAL A 45 10.01 -25.30 -14.06
N VAL A 46 11.31 -25.63 -14.08
CA VAL A 46 11.78 -27.02 -14.08
C VAL A 46 12.64 -27.25 -12.84
N SER A 47 12.14 -28.06 -11.91
CA SER A 47 12.85 -28.38 -10.66
C SER A 47 12.21 -29.58 -9.99
N PRO A 48 12.97 -30.51 -9.39
CA PRO A 48 12.40 -31.63 -8.62
C PRO A 48 11.55 -31.18 -7.43
N THR A 49 11.93 -30.06 -6.81
CA THR A 49 11.23 -29.45 -5.67
C THR A 49 11.10 -27.95 -5.89
N ALA A 50 10.07 -27.34 -5.33
CA ALA A 50 9.86 -25.90 -5.38
C ALA A 50 9.54 -25.34 -3.98
N VAL A 51 9.81 -24.04 -3.77
CA VAL A 51 9.31 -23.35 -2.59
C VAL A 51 7.80 -23.21 -2.66
N ALA A 52 7.12 -23.23 -1.51
CA ALA A 52 5.65 -23.21 -1.42
C ALA A 52 4.97 -22.11 -2.27
N ALA A 53 5.61 -20.95 -2.39
CA ALA A 53 5.08 -19.87 -3.22
C ALA A 53 5.09 -20.18 -4.73
N LEU A 54 6.06 -20.97 -5.23
CA LEU A 54 6.05 -21.45 -6.62
C LEU A 54 5.04 -22.56 -6.84
N GLU A 55 4.82 -23.42 -5.85
CA GLU A 55 3.79 -24.45 -5.85
C GLU A 55 2.40 -23.82 -5.93
N ASP A 56 2.10 -22.81 -5.08
CA ASP A 56 0.84 -22.04 -5.14
C ASP A 56 0.62 -21.40 -6.52
N LEU A 57 1.66 -20.78 -7.08
CA LEU A 57 1.56 -20.18 -8.42
C LEU A 57 1.25 -21.22 -9.50
N ALA A 58 1.78 -22.43 -9.39
CA ALA A 58 1.51 -23.52 -10.32
C ALA A 58 0.10 -24.09 -10.15
N GLU A 59 -0.38 -24.30 -8.90
CA GLU A 59 -1.73 -24.74 -8.60
C GLU A 59 -2.79 -23.75 -9.14
N ARG A 60 -2.50 -22.47 -9.08
CA ARG A 60 -3.34 -21.40 -9.63
C ARG A 60 -3.24 -21.25 -11.16
N GLY A 61 -2.42 -22.06 -11.82
CA GLY A 61 -2.24 -22.02 -13.27
C GLY A 61 -1.52 -20.77 -13.80
N LEU A 62 -0.83 -20.03 -12.93
CA LEU A 62 -0.09 -18.81 -13.29
C LEU A 62 1.30 -19.12 -13.86
N ILE A 63 1.85 -20.29 -13.54
CA ILE A 63 3.08 -20.84 -14.10
C ILE A 63 2.87 -22.32 -14.40
N HIS A 64 3.71 -22.89 -15.26
CA HIS A 64 3.77 -24.33 -15.48
C HIS A 64 5.00 -24.92 -14.74
N TRP A 65 4.77 -25.78 -13.74
CA TRP A 65 5.86 -26.43 -13.01
C TRP A 65 6.03 -27.88 -13.43
N LEU A 66 7.27 -28.22 -13.86
CA LEU A 66 7.70 -29.59 -14.16
C LEU A 66 8.46 -30.13 -12.95
N ALA A 67 7.82 -30.94 -12.11
CA ALA A 67 8.37 -31.48 -10.86
C ALA A 67 9.38 -32.62 -11.15
N ARG A 68 10.48 -32.30 -11.82
CA ARG A 68 11.56 -33.25 -12.20
C ARG A 68 12.87 -32.50 -12.45
N PRO A 69 14.01 -33.24 -12.52
CA PRO A 69 15.29 -32.66 -12.97
C PRO A 69 15.19 -32.09 -14.40
N TYR A 70 16.04 -31.11 -14.67
CA TYR A 70 16.18 -30.47 -15.98
C TYR A 70 16.65 -31.50 -17.05
N GLN A 71 16.11 -31.36 -18.26
CA GLN A 71 16.50 -32.09 -19.47
C GLN A 71 16.74 -31.12 -20.63
N PRO A 72 17.73 -31.33 -21.52
CA PRO A 72 18.08 -30.39 -22.59
C PRO A 72 16.90 -29.98 -23.48
N GLY A 73 15.95 -30.88 -23.72
CA GLY A 73 14.73 -30.59 -24.49
C GLY A 73 13.76 -29.61 -23.84
N ASP A 74 13.94 -29.27 -22.56
CA ASP A 74 13.07 -28.33 -21.85
C ASP A 74 13.13 -26.91 -22.41
N LEU A 75 14.23 -26.52 -23.04
CA LEU A 75 14.38 -25.21 -23.66
C LEU A 75 13.74 -25.08 -25.04
N ARG A 76 13.13 -26.13 -25.58
CA ARG A 76 12.51 -26.07 -26.90
C ARG A 76 11.46 -24.96 -26.96
N ASN A 77 11.56 -24.10 -27.98
CA ASN A 77 10.68 -22.96 -28.21
C ASN A 77 10.71 -21.90 -27.08
N ALA A 78 11.71 -21.90 -26.20
CA ALA A 78 11.91 -20.83 -25.24
C ALA A 78 12.52 -19.58 -25.92
N TRP A 79 12.17 -18.40 -25.45
CA TRP A 79 12.77 -17.12 -25.84
C TRP A 79 13.88 -16.71 -24.89
N LEU A 80 13.84 -17.20 -23.67
CA LEU A 80 14.78 -16.87 -22.62
C LEU A 80 14.91 -18.08 -21.67
N ALA A 81 16.12 -18.34 -21.20
CA ALA A 81 16.39 -19.33 -20.15
C ALA A 81 16.98 -18.66 -18.91
N MET A 82 16.67 -19.18 -17.74
CA MET A 82 17.23 -18.75 -16.47
C MET A 82 17.69 -19.96 -15.67
N ALA A 83 19.01 -20.09 -15.48
CA ALA A 83 19.64 -21.11 -14.65
C ALA A 83 19.75 -20.59 -13.22
N CYS A 84 18.87 -21.08 -12.32
CA CYS A 84 18.69 -20.60 -10.95
C CYS A 84 18.87 -21.72 -9.91
N THR A 85 19.61 -22.78 -10.23
CA THR A 85 19.88 -23.87 -9.28
C THR A 85 21.11 -23.58 -8.42
N ALA A 86 21.24 -24.32 -7.31
CA ALA A 86 22.48 -24.32 -6.52
C ALA A 86 23.59 -25.20 -7.15
N ASP A 87 23.21 -26.03 -8.14
CA ASP A 87 24.16 -26.92 -8.82
C ASP A 87 24.76 -26.22 -10.04
N ALA A 88 26.06 -25.88 -9.95
CA ALA A 88 26.78 -25.21 -11.02
C ALA A 88 26.95 -26.10 -12.30
N ALA A 89 26.90 -27.44 -12.17
CA ALA A 89 26.93 -28.33 -13.31
C ALA A 89 25.64 -28.29 -14.09
N VAL A 90 24.49 -28.31 -13.40
CA VAL A 90 23.16 -28.13 -14.03
C VAL A 90 23.09 -26.78 -14.71
N ASN A 91 23.50 -25.70 -14.03
CA ASN A 91 23.49 -24.34 -14.61
C ASN A 91 24.39 -24.25 -15.87
N SER A 92 25.50 -24.96 -15.90
CA SER A 92 26.39 -25.04 -17.08
C SER A 92 25.76 -25.84 -18.22
N HIS A 93 25.05 -26.92 -17.95
CA HIS A 93 24.29 -27.67 -18.96
C HIS A 93 23.15 -26.85 -19.55
N VAL A 94 22.43 -26.09 -18.72
CA VAL A 94 21.37 -25.17 -19.19
C VAL A 94 21.95 -24.12 -20.13
N LEU A 95 23.09 -23.51 -19.76
CA LEU A 95 23.76 -22.52 -20.59
C LEU A 95 24.19 -23.12 -21.94
N ALA A 96 24.86 -24.28 -21.94
CA ALA A 96 25.32 -24.94 -23.17
C ALA A 96 24.11 -25.26 -24.10
N ALA A 97 23.04 -25.79 -23.56
CA ALA A 97 21.83 -26.06 -24.34
C ALA A 97 21.14 -24.78 -24.85
N ALA A 98 21.21 -23.69 -24.09
CA ALA A 98 20.70 -22.39 -24.51
C ALA A 98 21.55 -21.81 -25.67
N ASP A 99 22.87 -21.90 -25.59
CA ASP A 99 23.77 -21.45 -26.66
C ASP A 99 23.57 -22.24 -27.95
N GLU A 100 23.44 -23.57 -27.87
CA GLU A 100 23.13 -24.42 -29.01
C GLU A 100 21.78 -24.04 -29.67
N ALA A 101 20.79 -23.72 -28.82
CA ALA A 101 19.49 -23.31 -29.29
C ALA A 101 19.41 -21.82 -29.66
N ARG A 102 20.49 -21.02 -29.51
CA ARG A 102 20.56 -19.57 -29.72
C ARG A 102 19.57 -18.80 -28.86
N ILE A 103 19.43 -19.22 -27.61
CA ILE A 103 18.55 -18.60 -26.60
C ILE A 103 19.44 -17.85 -25.59
N PHE A 104 19.09 -16.61 -25.25
CA PHE A 104 19.78 -15.92 -24.17
C PHE A 104 19.54 -16.64 -22.85
N CYS A 105 20.61 -16.79 -22.04
CA CYS A 105 20.57 -17.46 -20.76
C CYS A 105 21.15 -16.59 -19.66
N LEU A 106 20.34 -16.39 -18.58
CA LEU A 106 20.81 -15.80 -17.34
C LEU A 106 21.30 -16.91 -16.41
N ARG A 107 22.40 -16.66 -15.69
CA ARG A 107 22.91 -17.54 -14.62
C ARG A 107 22.86 -16.81 -13.29
N ALA A 108 22.32 -17.45 -12.28
CA ALA A 108 22.24 -16.85 -10.94
C ALA A 108 23.51 -17.02 -10.12
N ASP A 109 24.30 -18.07 -10.42
CA ASP A 109 25.54 -18.45 -9.74
C ASP A 109 26.78 -17.74 -10.32
N ASP A 110 26.82 -17.56 -11.64
CA ASP A 110 27.98 -16.98 -12.33
C ASP A 110 27.54 -16.10 -13.51
N ALA A 111 27.38 -14.83 -13.24
CA ALA A 111 26.99 -13.86 -14.26
C ALA A 111 28.07 -13.69 -15.35
N SER A 112 29.32 -14.02 -15.06
CA SER A 112 30.43 -13.87 -16.06
C SER A 112 30.31 -14.81 -17.25
N ARG A 113 29.61 -15.90 -17.07
CA ARG A 113 29.39 -16.92 -18.12
C ARG A 113 27.96 -16.80 -18.73
N ALA A 114 27.11 -15.93 -18.22
CA ALA A 114 25.78 -15.75 -18.74
C ALA A 114 25.80 -14.96 -20.06
N THR A 115 24.88 -15.28 -20.99
CA THR A 115 24.73 -14.55 -22.25
C THR A 115 23.77 -13.37 -22.14
N ALA A 116 23.06 -13.25 -20.98
CA ALA A 116 22.22 -12.11 -20.65
C ALA A 116 22.31 -11.78 -19.15
N TRP A 117 22.20 -10.51 -18.80
CA TRP A 117 22.23 -10.05 -17.43
C TRP A 117 20.96 -9.31 -17.09
N MET A 118 20.46 -9.52 -15.86
CA MET A 118 19.33 -8.77 -15.36
C MET A 118 19.80 -7.53 -14.61
N PRO A 119 19.44 -6.31 -15.06
CA PRO A 119 19.81 -5.08 -14.38
C PRO A 119 19.08 -4.90 -13.06
N ALA A 120 19.58 -4.04 -12.19
CA ALA A 120 18.77 -3.45 -11.14
C ALA A 120 17.71 -2.54 -11.81
N THR A 121 16.46 -2.93 -11.70
CA THR A 121 15.35 -2.24 -12.43
C THR A 121 14.39 -1.64 -11.43
N GLY A 122 13.96 -0.41 -11.70
CA GLY A 122 12.88 0.26 -10.98
C GLY A 122 11.98 1.01 -11.95
N ARG A 123 10.77 1.31 -11.52
CA ARG A 123 9.76 2.00 -12.33
C ARG A 123 9.19 3.18 -11.57
N THR A 124 8.99 4.29 -12.28
CA THR A 124 8.29 5.45 -11.78
C THR A 124 7.41 6.02 -12.89
N GLY A 125 6.10 6.09 -12.64
CA GLY A 125 5.14 6.49 -13.65
C GLY A 125 5.26 5.65 -14.93
N ARG A 126 5.66 6.29 -16.05
CA ARG A 126 5.85 5.65 -17.38
C ARG A 126 7.30 5.28 -17.66
N ALA A 127 8.23 5.69 -16.80
CA ALA A 127 9.64 5.43 -16.98
C ALA A 127 10.08 4.13 -16.32
N THR A 128 10.98 3.41 -16.97
CA THR A 128 11.71 2.29 -16.42
C THR A 128 13.19 2.66 -16.38
N VAL A 129 13.79 2.60 -15.21
CA VAL A 129 15.22 2.81 -15.02
C VAL A 129 15.86 1.44 -14.80
N SER A 130 16.87 1.13 -15.60
CA SER A 130 17.64 -0.10 -15.52
C SER A 130 19.12 0.23 -15.41
N VAL A 131 19.79 -0.27 -14.40
CA VAL A 131 21.19 0.03 -14.11
C VAL A 131 22.01 -1.26 -14.04
N HIS A 132 23.11 -1.29 -14.77
CA HIS A 132 24.17 -2.26 -14.61
C HIS A 132 25.40 -1.54 -14.00
N ALA A 133 25.98 -2.09 -12.95
CA ALA A 133 27.18 -1.58 -12.30
C ALA A 133 28.18 -2.74 -12.15
N ASP A 134 28.94 -2.99 -13.17
CA ASP A 134 30.11 -3.91 -13.24
C ASP A 134 30.04 -5.14 -12.31
N ARG A 135 28.92 -5.87 -12.33
CA ARG A 135 28.61 -7.05 -11.49
C ARG A 135 28.42 -6.76 -9.99
N ASP A 136 28.31 -5.50 -9.59
CA ASP A 136 27.98 -5.14 -8.22
C ASP A 136 26.49 -4.82 -8.09
N PRO A 137 25.66 -5.76 -7.58
CA PRO A 137 24.22 -5.57 -7.44
C PRO A 137 23.86 -4.50 -6.40
N HIS A 138 24.71 -4.23 -5.40
CA HIS A 138 24.47 -3.21 -4.39
C HIS A 138 24.67 -1.82 -4.99
N THR A 139 25.77 -1.58 -5.68
CA THR A 139 26.01 -0.34 -6.41
C THR A 139 24.96 -0.12 -7.50
N ALA A 140 24.60 -1.18 -8.25
CA ALA A 140 23.55 -1.09 -9.26
C ALA A 140 22.19 -0.68 -8.65
N ALA A 141 21.83 -1.21 -7.47
CA ALA A 141 20.59 -0.86 -6.77
C ALA A 141 20.62 0.60 -6.27
N ALA A 142 21.72 1.04 -5.65
CA ALA A 142 21.89 2.40 -5.16
C ALA A 142 21.81 3.44 -6.30
N LEU A 143 22.49 3.17 -7.42
CA LEU A 143 22.46 4.02 -8.61
C LEU A 143 21.06 4.06 -9.26
N ARG A 144 20.35 2.92 -9.29
CA ARG A 144 18.96 2.86 -9.75
C ARG A 144 18.07 3.76 -8.88
N ASP A 145 18.18 3.69 -7.56
CA ASP A 145 17.35 4.47 -6.64
C ASP A 145 17.61 5.97 -6.78
N ALA A 146 18.87 6.36 -6.89
CA ALA A 146 19.26 7.75 -7.18
C ALA A 146 18.73 8.22 -8.54
N ALA A 147 18.83 7.38 -9.58
CA ALA A 147 18.32 7.69 -10.90
C ALA A 147 16.79 7.78 -10.94
N LEU A 148 16.07 6.92 -10.19
CA LEU A 148 14.62 6.99 -10.04
C LEU A 148 14.19 8.32 -9.42
N ALA A 149 14.83 8.74 -8.33
CA ALA A 149 14.54 10.03 -7.68
C ALA A 149 14.76 11.21 -8.64
N ALA A 150 15.85 11.17 -9.44
CA ALA A 150 16.12 12.19 -10.45
C ALA A 150 15.07 12.19 -11.58
N VAL A 151 14.68 11.00 -12.06
CA VAL A 151 13.62 10.85 -13.08
C VAL A 151 12.28 11.32 -12.55
N GLU A 152 11.93 11.01 -11.31
CA GLU A 152 10.71 11.52 -10.66
C GLU A 152 10.71 13.04 -10.60
N THR A 153 11.82 13.63 -10.18
CA THR A 153 11.99 15.10 -10.16
C THR A 153 11.84 15.69 -11.55
N ALA A 154 12.49 15.10 -12.57
CA ALA A 154 12.40 15.56 -13.94
C ALA A 154 10.98 15.41 -14.54
N LEU A 155 10.31 14.30 -14.22
CA LEU A 155 8.92 14.08 -14.64
C LEU A 155 7.95 15.05 -13.97
N ARG A 156 8.25 15.54 -12.76
CA ARG A 156 7.47 16.58 -12.08
C ARG A 156 7.67 17.96 -12.73
N GLN A 157 8.84 18.21 -13.30
CA GLN A 157 9.23 19.49 -13.91
C GLN A 157 8.92 19.60 -15.41
N ASP A 158 8.45 18.54 -16.08
CA ASP A 158 8.16 18.54 -17.52
C ASP A 158 6.81 19.23 -17.82
N PRO A 159 6.81 20.45 -18.38
CA PRO A 159 5.58 21.18 -18.71
C PRO A 159 4.80 20.54 -19.89
N LYS A 160 5.39 19.58 -20.60
CA LYS A 160 4.76 18.79 -21.68
C LYS A 160 4.30 17.42 -21.23
N ARG A 161 4.30 17.15 -19.91
CA ARG A 161 3.84 15.88 -19.38
C ARG A 161 2.40 15.64 -19.80
N PRO A 162 2.11 14.65 -20.69
CA PRO A 162 0.75 14.19 -20.86
C PRO A 162 0.39 13.56 -19.53
N THR A 163 -0.44 14.22 -18.73
CA THR A 163 -1.02 13.65 -17.51
C THR A 163 -1.53 12.27 -17.87
N GLY A 164 -0.91 11.25 -17.28
CA GLY A 164 -1.08 9.87 -17.71
C GLY A 164 -2.40 9.26 -17.29
N ARG A 165 -3.46 9.79 -17.82
CA ARG A 165 -4.76 9.20 -18.08
C ARG A 165 -5.61 10.17 -18.89
N ALA A 166 -5.48 10.06 -20.20
CA ALA A 166 -6.31 10.75 -21.20
C ALA A 166 -7.81 10.35 -21.14
N ARG A 167 -8.38 10.20 -19.95
CA ARG A 167 -9.81 9.95 -19.76
C ARG A 167 -10.49 10.83 -18.70
N ALA A 168 -9.76 11.41 -17.77
CA ALA A 168 -10.30 12.39 -16.84
C ALA A 168 -9.75 13.81 -17.11
N ALA A 169 -8.57 13.93 -17.72
CA ALA A 169 -7.91 15.21 -17.96
C ALA A 169 -8.50 16.06 -19.11
N ASP A 170 -9.20 15.43 -20.07
CA ASP A 170 -9.86 16.20 -21.15
C ASP A 170 -11.28 16.66 -20.77
N SER A 171 -11.85 16.17 -19.66
CA SER A 171 -13.22 16.50 -19.24
C SER A 171 -13.34 16.94 -17.77
N GLY A 172 -12.23 17.04 -17.05
CA GLY A 172 -12.24 17.24 -15.59
C GLY A 172 -12.76 16.01 -14.83
N GLY A 173 -12.48 15.96 -13.51
CA GLY A 173 -12.96 14.85 -12.67
C GLY A 173 -12.48 14.95 -11.24
N VAL A 174 -13.02 14.09 -10.36
CA VAL A 174 -12.68 14.01 -8.95
C VAL A 174 -12.04 12.67 -8.63
N ILE A 175 -10.95 12.68 -7.88
CA ILE A 175 -10.34 11.48 -7.31
C ILE A 175 -10.35 11.61 -5.79
N LEU A 176 -11.11 10.73 -5.11
CA LEU A 176 -11.03 10.61 -3.66
C LEU A 176 -9.82 9.75 -3.31
N VAL A 177 -8.91 10.29 -2.50
CA VAL A 177 -7.70 9.60 -2.07
C VAL A 177 -7.69 9.44 -0.55
N GLY A 178 -7.62 8.19 -0.09
CA GLY A 178 -7.30 7.88 1.30
C GLY A 178 -5.82 8.10 1.55
N GLY A 179 -5.49 9.05 2.41
CA GLY A 179 -4.13 9.49 2.69
C GLY A 179 -3.40 8.70 3.77
N GLY A 180 -4.06 7.72 4.40
CA GLY A 180 -3.46 7.00 5.53
C GLY A 180 -3.56 7.74 6.87
N PRO A 181 -2.91 7.22 7.93
CA PRO A 181 -3.06 7.74 9.30
C PRO A 181 -2.37 9.08 9.55
N GLY A 182 -1.47 9.52 8.69
CA GLY A 182 -0.73 10.79 8.85
C GLY A 182 0.68 10.75 8.28
N ASP A 183 1.36 9.60 8.31
CA ASP A 183 2.66 9.41 7.68
C ASP A 183 2.51 9.37 6.15
N PRO A 184 3.17 10.29 5.39
CA PRO A 184 3.15 10.26 3.92
C PRO A 184 3.67 8.96 3.31
N GLY A 185 4.54 8.23 4.01
CA GLY A 185 5.05 6.92 3.60
C GLY A 185 3.98 5.83 3.55
N LEU A 186 2.82 6.05 4.17
CA LEU A 186 1.67 5.15 4.14
C LEU A 186 0.62 5.54 3.09
N LEU A 187 0.89 6.55 2.29
CA LEU A 187 0.09 6.86 1.11
C LEU A 187 0.30 5.77 0.05
N THR A 188 -0.78 5.29 -0.55
CA THR A 188 -0.64 4.31 -1.63
C THR A 188 0.06 4.92 -2.85
N LEU A 189 0.78 4.10 -3.63
CA LEU A 189 1.42 4.55 -4.87
C LEU A 189 0.44 5.25 -5.82
N ARG A 190 -0.81 4.75 -5.91
CA ARG A 190 -1.86 5.39 -6.72
C ARG A 190 -2.29 6.74 -6.16
N GLY A 191 -2.41 6.85 -4.83
CA GLY A 191 -2.73 8.10 -4.14
C GLY A 191 -1.66 9.15 -4.37
N PHE A 192 -0.40 8.77 -4.25
CA PHE A 192 0.74 9.64 -4.55
C PHE A 192 0.75 10.11 -6.01
N GLN A 193 0.48 9.21 -6.97
CA GLN A 193 0.37 9.55 -8.38
C GLN A 193 -0.79 10.51 -8.68
N ALA A 194 -1.95 10.29 -8.05
CA ALA A 194 -3.11 11.17 -8.21
C ALA A 194 -2.80 12.60 -7.71
N LEU A 195 -2.12 12.71 -6.56
CA LEU A 195 -1.66 14.02 -6.05
C LEU A 195 -0.69 14.71 -7.00
N ALA A 196 0.26 13.97 -7.58
CA ALA A 196 1.22 14.52 -8.54
C ALA A 196 0.56 15.00 -9.84
N ASP A 197 -0.58 14.46 -10.22
CA ASP A 197 -1.32 14.80 -11.44
C ASP A 197 -2.44 15.84 -11.21
N ALA A 198 -2.70 16.23 -9.95
CA ALA A 198 -3.79 17.12 -9.58
C ALA A 198 -3.61 18.56 -10.10
N ASN A 199 -4.70 19.19 -10.51
CA ASN A 199 -4.78 20.65 -10.67
C ASN A 199 -5.22 21.33 -9.37
N VAL A 200 -6.12 20.66 -8.63
CA VAL A 200 -6.66 21.13 -7.36
C VAL A 200 -6.59 20.00 -6.33
N VAL A 201 -6.12 20.29 -5.13
CA VAL A 201 -6.16 19.36 -3.99
C VAL A 201 -7.03 19.94 -2.89
N VAL A 202 -8.12 19.25 -2.57
CA VAL A 202 -9.04 19.61 -1.48
C VAL A 202 -8.71 18.75 -0.26
N VAL A 203 -8.26 19.39 0.82
CA VAL A 203 -7.76 18.71 2.03
C VAL A 203 -8.61 18.96 3.25
N ASP A 204 -8.65 18.03 4.19
CA ASP A 204 -9.15 18.23 5.53
C ASP A 204 -8.04 18.11 6.60
N ARG A 205 -8.37 18.39 7.85
CA ARG A 205 -7.44 18.44 8.98
C ARG A 205 -6.67 17.13 9.22
N LEU A 206 -7.25 15.99 8.86
CA LEU A 206 -6.67 14.66 9.10
C LEU A 206 -5.89 14.14 7.90
N ALA A 207 -5.87 14.87 6.79
CA ALA A 207 -5.07 14.53 5.63
C ALA A 207 -3.58 14.61 5.95
N PRO A 208 -2.71 13.78 5.35
CA PRO A 208 -1.26 13.85 5.52
C PRO A 208 -0.70 15.09 4.83
N LEU A 209 -0.72 16.24 5.51
CA LEU A 209 -0.32 17.52 4.93
C LEU A 209 1.12 17.52 4.41
N ALA A 210 2.02 16.74 5.01
CA ALA A 210 3.39 16.57 4.52
C ALA A 210 3.45 15.94 3.10
N ALA A 211 2.40 15.26 2.64
CA ALA A 211 2.33 14.79 1.25
C ALA A 211 2.13 15.93 0.22
N LEU A 212 1.73 17.12 0.70
CA LEU A 212 1.55 18.32 -0.15
C LEU A 212 2.88 18.98 -0.52
N ASP A 213 3.95 18.76 0.25
CA ASP A 213 5.27 19.35 0.00
C ASP A 213 5.87 18.90 -1.34
N GLY A 214 5.38 17.79 -1.89
CA GLY A 214 5.80 17.25 -3.18
C GLY A 214 4.98 17.71 -4.38
N LEU A 215 4.00 18.60 -4.20
CA LEU A 215 3.17 19.11 -5.29
C LEU A 215 3.93 20.15 -6.14
N HIS A 216 3.58 20.25 -7.41
CA HIS A 216 4.16 21.30 -8.28
C HIS A 216 3.54 22.68 -7.98
N GLU A 217 4.25 23.77 -8.31
CA GLU A 217 3.88 25.15 -7.94
C GLU A 217 2.53 25.63 -8.51
N GLY A 218 1.94 24.94 -9.47
CA GLY A 218 0.65 25.31 -10.08
C GLY A 218 -0.57 24.67 -9.47
N VAL A 219 -0.42 23.81 -8.43
CA VAL A 219 -1.56 23.14 -7.80
C VAL A 219 -2.25 24.07 -6.82
N GLU A 220 -3.57 24.26 -6.99
CA GLU A 220 -4.39 24.97 -6.03
C GLU A 220 -4.69 24.04 -4.84
N ILE A 221 -4.44 24.51 -3.62
CA ILE A 221 -4.78 23.79 -2.39
C ILE A 221 -5.96 24.47 -1.72
N ILE A 222 -7.07 23.73 -1.52
CA ILE A 222 -8.26 24.22 -0.85
C ILE A 222 -8.41 23.46 0.46
N ASP A 223 -8.26 24.18 1.58
CA ASP A 223 -8.40 23.62 2.92
C ASP A 223 -9.89 23.73 3.35
N VAL A 224 -10.53 22.57 3.56
CA VAL A 224 -11.90 22.46 4.07
C VAL A 224 -11.94 21.94 5.50
N SER A 225 -10.87 22.12 6.27
CA SER A 225 -10.73 21.68 7.65
C SER A 225 -11.83 22.23 8.55
N LYS A 226 -12.30 21.40 9.48
CA LYS A 226 -13.12 21.84 10.59
C LYS A 226 -12.23 22.42 11.67
N ILE A 227 -12.36 23.71 11.95
CA ILE A 227 -11.67 24.34 13.08
C ILE A 227 -12.41 23.94 14.36
N PRO A 228 -11.73 23.38 15.40
CA PRO A 228 -12.37 23.14 16.71
C PRO A 228 -13.02 24.41 17.21
N HIS A 229 -14.29 24.35 17.60
CA HIS A 229 -15.11 25.48 18.05
C HIS A 229 -15.38 26.60 17.01
N GLY A 230 -14.98 26.42 15.72
CA GLY A 230 -15.27 27.32 14.60
C GLY A 230 -16.36 26.77 13.68
N ARG A 231 -16.72 27.54 12.62
CA ARG A 231 -17.62 27.05 11.55
C ARG A 231 -16.92 25.92 10.81
N SER A 232 -17.53 24.73 10.83
CA SER A 232 -17.11 23.63 9.94
C SER A 232 -17.65 23.90 8.55
N THR A 233 -16.84 23.69 7.52
CA THR A 233 -17.32 23.69 6.13
C THR A 233 -18.43 22.63 6.00
N PRO A 234 -19.66 23.01 5.62
CA PRO A 234 -20.73 22.04 5.42
C PRO A 234 -20.38 21.03 4.33
N GLN A 235 -20.86 19.80 4.45
CA GLN A 235 -20.58 18.76 3.44
C GLN A 235 -21.04 19.17 2.04
N GLU A 236 -22.16 19.87 1.96
CA GLU A 236 -22.69 20.39 0.71
C GLU A 236 -21.73 21.39 0.04
N GLU A 237 -21.10 22.25 0.81
CA GLU A 237 -20.10 23.20 0.31
C GLU A 237 -18.85 22.47 -0.20
N ILE A 238 -18.39 21.42 0.51
CA ILE A 238 -17.29 20.57 0.04
C ILE A 238 -17.66 19.92 -1.30
N ASN A 239 -18.85 19.34 -1.40
CA ASN A 239 -19.34 18.71 -2.63
C ASN A 239 -19.39 19.73 -3.78
N ASN A 240 -19.88 20.96 -3.51
CA ASN A 240 -19.95 22.02 -4.50
C ASN A 240 -18.56 22.45 -5.00
N ILE A 241 -17.56 22.53 -4.11
CA ILE A 241 -16.15 22.81 -4.49
C ILE A 241 -15.65 21.72 -5.43
N LEU A 242 -15.81 20.44 -5.08
CA LEU A 242 -15.34 19.32 -5.91
C LEU A 242 -15.98 19.36 -7.30
N ILE A 243 -17.29 19.55 -7.36
CA ILE A 243 -18.07 19.54 -8.60
C ILE A 243 -17.74 20.76 -9.50
N SER A 244 -17.66 21.96 -8.90
CA SER A 244 -17.39 23.19 -9.68
C SER A 244 -16.01 23.14 -10.35
N ARG A 245 -14.98 22.76 -9.58
CA ARG A 245 -13.63 22.66 -10.10
C ARG A 245 -13.49 21.57 -11.18
N ALA A 246 -14.14 20.43 -10.98
CA ALA A 246 -14.14 19.38 -12.01
C ALA A 246 -14.86 19.83 -13.30
N ARG A 247 -15.96 20.59 -13.20
CA ARG A 247 -16.66 21.16 -14.37
C ARG A 247 -15.85 22.23 -15.12
N GLU A 248 -14.90 22.87 -14.45
CA GLU A 248 -13.92 23.76 -15.08
C GLU A 248 -12.81 22.99 -15.84
N GLY A 249 -12.94 21.67 -15.97
CA GLY A 249 -11.98 20.82 -16.66
C GLY A 249 -10.77 20.42 -15.81
N GLN A 250 -10.81 20.67 -14.48
CA GLN A 250 -9.69 20.41 -13.58
C GLN A 250 -9.74 18.98 -13.03
N LEU A 251 -8.57 18.37 -12.84
CA LEU A 251 -8.42 17.15 -12.04
C LEU A 251 -8.36 17.52 -10.56
N VAL A 252 -9.41 17.18 -9.83
CA VAL A 252 -9.56 17.51 -8.41
C VAL A 252 -9.21 16.28 -7.58
N VAL A 253 -8.22 16.37 -6.72
CA VAL A 253 -7.94 15.34 -5.71
C VAL A 253 -8.53 15.75 -4.37
N ARG A 254 -9.44 14.93 -3.86
CA ARG A 254 -9.95 15.03 -2.49
C ARG A 254 -9.10 14.14 -1.59
N LEU A 255 -8.14 14.73 -0.89
CA LEU A 255 -7.24 14.03 0.04
C LEU A 255 -7.87 13.98 1.43
N LYS A 256 -8.04 12.78 1.98
CA LYS A 256 -8.71 12.51 3.27
C LYS A 256 -7.79 11.72 4.18
N GLY A 257 -7.87 11.94 5.49
CA GLY A 257 -7.15 11.09 6.46
C GLY A 257 -7.72 9.66 6.48
N GLY A 258 -6.86 8.67 6.71
CA GLY A 258 -7.23 7.26 6.73
C GLY A 258 -7.73 6.75 5.38
N ASP A 259 -8.88 6.09 5.37
CA ASP A 259 -9.59 5.63 4.17
C ASP A 259 -10.88 6.43 3.97
N SER A 260 -11.18 6.79 2.73
CA SER A 260 -12.31 7.66 2.40
C SER A 260 -13.68 7.05 2.76
N PHE A 261 -13.79 5.72 2.80
CA PHE A 261 -15.05 5.00 3.06
C PHE A 261 -15.19 4.49 4.50
N VAL A 262 -14.12 4.57 5.30
CA VAL A 262 -14.18 4.20 6.73
C VAL A 262 -14.43 5.46 7.56
N PHE A 263 -15.69 5.75 7.83
CA PHE A 263 -16.19 6.94 8.55
C PHE A 263 -15.76 8.30 7.96
N GLY A 264 -15.31 8.29 6.72
CA GLY A 264 -14.81 9.47 6.02
C GLY A 264 -15.88 10.18 5.16
N ARG A 265 -17.12 9.73 5.13
CA ARG A 265 -18.22 10.29 4.30
C ARG A 265 -17.92 10.31 2.80
N GLY A 266 -16.92 9.56 2.34
CA GLY A 266 -16.52 9.56 0.93
C GLY A 266 -17.61 9.12 -0.03
N MET A 267 -18.55 8.26 0.41
CA MET A 267 -19.68 7.86 -0.43
C MET A 267 -20.66 9.01 -0.69
N GLU A 268 -20.83 9.94 0.24
CA GLU A 268 -21.64 11.14 0.03
C GLU A 268 -21.02 12.03 -1.07
N GLU A 269 -19.69 12.20 -1.05
CA GLU A 269 -18.94 12.95 -2.07
C GLU A 269 -19.06 12.26 -3.44
N VAL A 270 -18.94 10.91 -3.49
CA VAL A 270 -19.12 10.12 -4.73
C VAL A 270 -20.52 10.26 -5.31
N LEU A 271 -21.57 10.17 -4.46
CA LEU A 271 -22.95 10.30 -4.91
C LEU A 271 -23.23 11.69 -5.46
N ALA A 272 -22.75 12.74 -4.79
CA ALA A 272 -22.90 14.12 -5.27
C ALA A 272 -22.22 14.33 -6.65
N CYS A 273 -21.00 13.79 -6.85
CA CYS A 273 -20.32 13.84 -8.14
C CYS A 273 -21.10 13.11 -9.23
N LYS A 274 -21.63 11.91 -8.93
CA LYS A 274 -22.42 11.12 -9.89
C LYS A 274 -23.71 11.84 -10.29
N GLU A 275 -24.42 12.41 -9.32
CA GLU A 275 -25.64 13.19 -9.57
C GLU A 275 -25.35 14.41 -10.45
N ALA A 276 -24.20 15.05 -10.23
CA ALA A 276 -23.73 16.15 -11.04
C ALA A 276 -23.15 15.73 -12.41
N SER A 277 -23.13 14.44 -12.74
CA SER A 277 -22.49 13.85 -13.93
C SER A 277 -21.00 14.16 -14.04
N VAL A 278 -20.30 14.31 -12.90
CA VAL A 278 -18.86 14.50 -12.81
C VAL A 278 -18.18 13.13 -12.66
N PRO A 279 -17.19 12.79 -13.51
CA PRO A 279 -16.41 11.55 -13.34
C PRO A 279 -15.76 11.51 -11.96
N VAL A 280 -15.92 10.38 -11.25
CA VAL A 280 -15.34 10.20 -9.93
C VAL A 280 -14.66 8.83 -9.79
N GLU A 281 -13.45 8.84 -9.25
CA GLU A 281 -12.68 7.64 -8.91
C GLU A 281 -12.37 7.64 -7.41
N VAL A 282 -12.23 6.44 -6.80
CA VAL A 282 -11.83 6.28 -5.41
C VAL A 282 -10.56 5.45 -5.33
N ILE A 283 -9.56 5.98 -4.64
CA ILE A 283 -8.31 5.30 -4.32
C ILE A 283 -8.31 5.01 -2.82
N PRO A 284 -8.37 3.75 -2.40
CA PRO A 284 -8.33 3.38 -0.99
C PRO A 284 -7.05 3.86 -0.30
N GLY A 285 -7.15 4.14 1.00
CA GLY A 285 -6.03 4.43 1.88
C GLY A 285 -5.91 3.43 3.03
N VAL A 286 -4.81 3.48 3.76
CA VAL A 286 -4.65 2.68 4.97
C VAL A 286 -5.49 3.32 6.08
N THR A 287 -6.56 2.64 6.50
CA THR A 287 -7.46 3.18 7.53
C THR A 287 -6.74 3.34 8.87
N SER A 288 -6.97 4.47 9.55
CA SER A 288 -6.42 4.73 10.89
C SER A 288 -6.89 3.71 11.93
N ALA A 289 -8.03 3.05 11.70
CA ALA A 289 -8.54 2.00 12.58
C ALA A 289 -7.57 0.82 12.72
N ILE A 290 -6.77 0.55 11.69
CA ILE A 290 -5.77 -0.52 11.67
C ILE A 290 -4.38 0.08 11.89
N ALA A 291 -4.03 1.11 11.15
CA ALA A 291 -2.68 1.64 11.12
C ALA A 291 -2.24 2.28 12.45
N ALA A 292 -3.10 3.05 13.12
CA ALA A 292 -2.72 3.71 14.36
C ALA A 292 -2.40 2.71 15.49
N PRO A 293 -3.21 1.66 15.74
CA PRO A 293 -2.84 0.59 16.66
C PRO A 293 -1.55 -0.13 16.26
N GLU A 294 -1.39 -0.48 14.99
CA GLU A 294 -0.21 -1.21 14.49
C GLU A 294 1.08 -0.42 14.71
N LEU A 295 1.07 0.89 14.40
CA LEU A 295 2.19 1.80 14.65
C LEU A 295 2.50 2.01 16.14
N ALA A 296 1.54 1.70 17.01
CA ALA A 296 1.72 1.66 18.47
C ALA A 296 2.11 0.27 19.00
N GLY A 297 2.39 -0.70 18.12
CA GLY A 297 2.73 -2.08 18.51
C GLY A 297 1.54 -2.91 19.00
N ILE A 298 0.29 -2.48 18.72
CA ILE A 298 -0.93 -3.17 19.14
C ILE A 298 -1.50 -3.95 17.96
N PRO A 299 -1.39 -5.29 17.93
CA PRO A 299 -2.05 -6.11 16.94
C PRO A 299 -3.57 -6.15 17.21
N LEU A 300 -4.40 -5.94 16.21
CA LEU A 300 -5.87 -6.04 16.40
C LEU A 300 -6.34 -7.48 16.54
N THR A 301 -5.57 -8.44 16.04
CA THR A 301 -5.80 -9.89 16.18
C THR A 301 -4.50 -10.55 16.62
N HIS A 302 -4.62 -11.55 17.50
CA HIS A 302 -3.48 -12.36 17.94
C HIS A 302 -3.93 -13.79 18.22
N ARG A 303 -3.16 -14.76 17.74
CA ARG A 303 -3.47 -16.18 17.94
C ARG A 303 -3.56 -16.51 19.43
N GLY A 304 -4.68 -17.08 19.86
CA GLY A 304 -4.93 -17.43 21.25
C GLY A 304 -5.40 -16.26 22.14
N VAL A 305 -5.48 -15.03 21.63
CA VAL A 305 -5.95 -13.84 22.36
C VAL A 305 -7.23 -13.28 21.76
N SER A 306 -7.21 -12.93 20.46
CA SER A 306 -8.38 -12.39 19.77
C SER A 306 -8.39 -12.86 18.32
N GLN A 307 -9.48 -13.52 17.89
CA GLN A 307 -9.65 -14.05 16.52
C GLN A 307 -10.30 -13.05 15.56
N GLY A 308 -10.71 -11.89 16.07
CA GLY A 308 -11.38 -10.88 15.25
C GLY A 308 -11.39 -9.53 15.93
N PHE A 309 -11.74 -8.51 15.16
CA PHE A 309 -11.92 -7.16 15.67
C PHE A 309 -13.13 -6.51 15.04
N THR A 310 -13.74 -5.58 15.77
CA THR A 310 -14.87 -4.77 15.30
C THR A 310 -14.49 -3.31 15.34
N VAL A 311 -14.70 -2.59 14.24
CA VAL A 311 -14.45 -1.15 14.15
C VAL A 311 -15.77 -0.40 14.23
N VAL A 312 -15.86 0.55 15.15
CA VAL A 312 -17.08 1.34 15.38
C VAL A 312 -16.77 2.83 15.44
N SER A 313 -17.80 3.65 15.15
CA SER A 313 -17.77 5.09 15.40
C SER A 313 -18.29 5.38 16.81
N GLY A 314 -17.48 6.05 17.61
CA GLY A 314 -17.88 6.57 18.92
C GLY A 314 -18.44 7.99 18.86
N HIS A 315 -18.73 8.54 17.67
CA HIS A 315 -19.22 9.92 17.51
C HIS A 315 -20.55 10.17 18.24
N ALA A 316 -21.47 9.19 18.23
CA ALA A 316 -22.69 9.19 19.01
C ALA A 316 -22.49 8.34 20.26
N ALA A 317 -22.83 8.87 21.44
CA ALA A 317 -22.80 8.13 22.70
C ALA A 317 -23.78 6.93 22.65
N PRO A 318 -23.59 5.90 23.49
CA PRO A 318 -24.48 4.73 23.50
C PRO A 318 -25.97 5.05 23.73
N ASP A 319 -26.27 6.07 24.48
CA ASP A 319 -27.62 6.56 24.82
C ASP A 319 -28.16 7.61 23.81
N ASP A 320 -27.34 8.04 22.85
CA ASP A 320 -27.78 8.99 21.82
C ASP A 320 -28.71 8.29 20.82
N PRO A 321 -29.92 8.88 20.53
CA PRO A 321 -30.87 8.30 19.58
C PRO A 321 -30.29 8.06 18.16
N ARG A 322 -29.22 8.73 17.82
CA ARG A 322 -28.48 8.54 16.54
C ARG A 322 -27.56 7.32 16.54
N SER A 323 -27.32 6.72 17.71
CA SER A 323 -26.50 5.51 17.80
C SER A 323 -27.29 4.31 17.28
N THR A 324 -26.74 3.64 16.29
CA THR A 324 -27.32 2.41 15.71
C THR A 324 -26.59 1.14 16.18
N LEU A 325 -25.66 1.29 17.14
CA LEU A 325 -24.80 0.19 17.60
C LEU A 325 -25.46 -0.57 18.76
N ASP A 326 -25.43 -1.89 18.69
CA ASP A 326 -25.80 -2.76 19.82
C ASP A 326 -24.59 -2.90 20.76
N TRP A 327 -24.49 -2.02 21.73
CA TRP A 327 -23.39 -2.02 22.71
C TRP A 327 -23.40 -3.25 23.62
N GLN A 328 -24.56 -3.88 23.84
CA GLN A 328 -24.64 -5.12 24.59
C GLN A 328 -24.01 -6.29 23.83
N ALA A 329 -24.29 -6.40 22.54
CA ALA A 329 -23.65 -7.39 21.68
C ALA A 329 -22.13 -7.16 21.58
N LEU A 330 -21.69 -5.90 21.42
CA LEU A 330 -20.27 -5.53 21.38
C LEU A 330 -19.55 -5.88 22.71
N ALA A 331 -20.19 -5.70 23.84
CA ALA A 331 -19.63 -6.06 25.14
C ALA A 331 -19.36 -7.57 25.27
N ARG A 332 -20.27 -8.40 24.76
CA ARG A 332 -20.22 -9.88 24.86
C ARG A 332 -19.37 -10.51 23.76
N GLY A 333 -19.03 -9.78 22.72
CA GLY A 333 -18.50 -10.31 21.46
C GLY A 333 -17.08 -10.91 21.54
N GLY A 334 -16.36 -10.86 22.64
CA GLY A 334 -15.03 -11.49 22.81
C GLY A 334 -13.94 -11.04 21.82
N THR A 335 -14.26 -10.11 20.90
CA THR A 335 -13.35 -9.55 19.91
C THR A 335 -12.71 -8.25 20.41
N THR A 336 -11.62 -7.84 19.76
CA THR A 336 -11.06 -6.51 19.95
C THR A 336 -12.03 -5.46 19.42
N LEU A 337 -12.33 -4.44 20.22
CA LEU A 337 -13.13 -3.31 19.78
C LEU A 337 -12.22 -2.12 19.47
N VAL A 338 -12.36 -1.56 18.29
CA VAL A 338 -11.62 -0.37 17.82
C VAL A 338 -12.61 0.77 17.65
N VAL A 339 -12.45 1.83 18.44
CA VAL A 339 -13.36 2.98 18.45
C VAL A 339 -12.66 4.17 17.82
N LEU A 340 -13.23 4.69 16.72
CA LEU A 340 -12.84 5.97 16.13
C LEU A 340 -13.80 7.08 16.58
N MET A 341 -13.29 8.33 16.63
CA MET A 341 -14.09 9.52 17.00
C MET A 341 -14.78 9.41 18.39
N GLY A 342 -14.19 8.61 19.31
CA GLY A 342 -14.78 8.29 20.59
C GLY A 342 -14.13 9.01 21.79
N VAL A 343 -13.31 10.04 21.61
CA VAL A 343 -12.58 10.68 22.73
C VAL A 343 -13.54 11.30 23.74
N GLU A 344 -14.51 12.08 23.29
CA GLU A 344 -15.48 12.75 24.18
C GLU A 344 -16.51 11.78 24.78
N THR A 345 -16.84 10.73 24.05
CA THR A 345 -17.84 9.73 24.44
C THR A 345 -17.24 8.50 25.15
N LEU A 346 -15.92 8.44 25.29
CA LEU A 346 -15.24 7.28 25.87
C LEU A 346 -15.81 6.86 27.25
N PRO A 347 -16.09 7.79 28.19
CA PRO A 347 -16.66 7.40 29.47
C PRO A 347 -18.03 6.72 29.34
N SER A 348 -18.92 7.25 28.48
CA SER A 348 -20.24 6.68 28.23
C SER A 348 -20.14 5.31 27.53
N ILE A 349 -19.23 5.16 26.56
CA ILE A 349 -18.97 3.89 25.89
C ILE A 349 -18.49 2.85 26.88
N VAL A 350 -17.56 3.21 27.76
CA VAL A 350 -17.02 2.30 28.77
C VAL A 350 -18.11 1.92 29.79
N ALA A 351 -18.93 2.86 30.23
CA ALA A 351 -20.04 2.57 31.13
C ALA A 351 -21.00 1.55 30.51
N ALA A 352 -21.41 1.74 29.26
CA ALA A 352 -22.29 0.81 28.55
C ALA A 352 -21.69 -0.59 28.39
N LEU A 353 -20.38 -0.68 28.10
CA LEU A 353 -19.68 -1.98 27.97
C LEU A 353 -19.60 -2.73 29.32
N VAL A 354 -19.27 -2.03 30.40
CA VAL A 354 -19.20 -2.61 31.76
C VAL A 354 -20.58 -3.02 32.25
N GLU A 355 -21.61 -2.19 32.08
CA GLU A 355 -23.00 -2.49 32.44
C GLU A 355 -23.51 -3.73 31.67
N ALA A 356 -23.12 -3.89 30.41
CA ALA A 356 -23.43 -5.06 29.59
C ALA A 356 -22.60 -6.31 29.95
N GLY A 357 -21.73 -6.24 30.97
CA GLY A 357 -20.98 -7.36 31.55
C GLY A 357 -19.58 -7.58 31.00
N ARG A 358 -19.00 -6.61 30.27
CA ARG A 358 -17.60 -6.71 29.88
C ARG A 358 -16.69 -6.52 31.11
N ASP A 359 -15.68 -7.39 31.27
CA ASP A 359 -14.78 -7.35 32.41
C ASP A 359 -14.09 -5.99 32.55
N GLY A 360 -14.24 -5.35 33.73
CA GLY A 360 -13.61 -4.07 34.05
C GLY A 360 -12.07 -4.10 33.99
N GLY A 361 -11.45 -5.26 34.15
CA GLY A 361 -10.01 -5.47 33.95
C GLY A 361 -9.57 -5.45 32.48
N THR A 362 -10.50 -5.41 31.51
CA THR A 362 -10.16 -5.36 30.09
C THR A 362 -9.24 -4.18 29.77
N PRO A 363 -8.06 -4.41 29.16
CA PRO A 363 -7.14 -3.36 28.77
C PRO A 363 -7.73 -2.42 27.72
N VAL A 364 -7.40 -1.13 27.83
CA VAL A 364 -7.75 -0.08 26.90
C VAL A 364 -6.49 0.69 26.51
N ALA A 365 -6.26 0.85 25.24
CA ALA A 365 -5.19 1.69 24.69
C ALA A 365 -5.78 2.81 23.85
N CYS A 366 -5.40 4.05 24.14
CA CYS A 366 -5.77 5.21 23.34
C CYS A 366 -4.52 5.69 22.58
N VAL A 367 -4.53 5.57 21.26
CA VAL A 367 -3.44 6.00 20.37
C VAL A 367 -3.80 7.34 19.77
N MET A 368 -3.14 8.39 20.25
CA MET A 368 -3.28 9.76 19.75
C MET A 368 -2.27 10.03 18.66
N ASP A 369 -2.66 10.83 17.65
CA ASP A 369 -1.79 11.24 16.53
C ASP A 369 -1.08 10.05 15.85
N GLY A 370 -1.73 8.90 15.75
CA GLY A 370 -1.13 7.68 15.18
C GLY A 370 -0.54 7.91 13.80
N GLY A 371 0.75 7.59 13.62
CA GLY A 371 1.50 7.82 12.38
C GLY A 371 2.12 9.21 12.24
N LEU A 372 2.00 10.06 13.26
CA LEU A 372 2.69 11.36 13.30
C LEU A 372 3.85 11.32 14.30
N PRO A 373 4.85 12.22 14.18
CA PRO A 373 5.94 12.35 15.17
C PRO A 373 5.45 12.65 16.59
N SER A 374 4.24 13.21 16.72
CA SER A 374 3.56 13.50 17.99
C SER A 374 2.76 12.33 18.55
N GLN A 375 2.87 11.13 17.97
CA GLN A 375 2.15 9.95 18.44
C GLN A 375 2.37 9.72 19.94
N GLN A 376 1.28 9.51 20.66
CA GLN A 376 1.27 9.16 22.07
C GLN A 376 0.30 8.02 22.34
N VAL A 377 0.64 7.16 23.29
CA VAL A 377 -0.20 6.04 23.70
C VAL A 377 -0.52 6.17 25.18
N VAL A 378 -1.79 6.07 25.53
CA VAL A 378 -2.23 6.02 26.91
C VAL A 378 -2.86 4.66 27.18
N LEU A 379 -2.32 3.93 28.16
CA LEU A 379 -2.83 2.63 28.59
C LEU A 379 -3.67 2.78 29.86
N THR A 380 -4.82 2.11 29.89
CA THR A 380 -5.74 2.08 31.03
C THR A 380 -6.57 0.80 31.01
N THR A 381 -7.61 0.73 31.83
CA THR A 381 -8.60 -0.37 31.86
C THR A 381 -10.01 0.18 31.81
N LEU A 382 -11.00 -0.65 31.48
CA LEU A 382 -12.41 -0.23 31.52
C LEU A 382 -12.81 0.24 32.93
N ALA A 383 -12.38 -0.45 34.00
CA ALA A 383 -12.68 -0.06 35.38
C ALA A 383 -12.09 1.31 35.74
N ALA A 384 -10.86 1.60 35.30
CA ALA A 384 -10.23 2.89 35.56
C ALA A 384 -10.97 4.04 34.86
N VAL A 385 -11.38 3.84 33.60
CA VAL A 385 -12.18 4.85 32.88
C VAL A 385 -13.57 4.99 33.48
N ALA A 386 -14.23 3.89 33.87
CA ALA A 386 -15.55 3.94 34.51
C ALA A 386 -15.54 4.72 35.83
N SER A 387 -14.45 4.59 36.63
CA SER A 387 -14.35 5.25 37.93
C SER A 387 -13.83 6.69 37.88
N SER A 388 -12.93 7.00 36.95
CA SER A 388 -12.18 8.27 36.92
C SER A 388 -12.42 9.12 35.66
N GLY A 389 -13.24 8.62 34.73
CA GLY A 389 -13.49 9.28 33.45
C GLY A 389 -12.36 9.03 32.41
N ALA A 390 -12.32 9.84 31.38
CA ALA A 390 -11.30 9.73 30.34
C ALA A 390 -9.89 9.94 30.92
N PRO A 391 -8.90 9.19 30.42
CA PRO A 391 -7.51 9.34 30.87
C PRO A 391 -7.02 10.77 30.72
N PRO A 392 -6.22 11.29 31.67
CA PRO A 392 -5.62 12.62 31.58
C PRO A 392 -4.77 12.77 30.31
N GLY A 393 -4.93 13.91 29.62
CA GLY A 393 -4.19 14.19 28.38
C GLY A 393 -4.75 13.55 27.13
N LEU A 394 -5.79 12.72 27.22
CA LEU A 394 -6.45 12.18 26.03
C LEU A 394 -7.09 13.29 25.19
N ARG A 395 -6.72 13.34 23.92
CA ARG A 395 -7.18 14.35 22.96
C ARG A 395 -7.39 13.77 21.57
N SER A 396 -8.18 14.44 20.75
CA SER A 396 -8.37 14.13 19.32
C SER A 396 -7.21 14.68 18.47
N PRO A 397 -6.80 13.97 17.39
CA PRO A 397 -7.38 12.70 16.95
C PRO A 397 -6.81 11.50 17.75
N ALA A 398 -7.68 10.53 18.06
CA ALA A 398 -7.26 9.31 18.72
C ALA A 398 -8.09 8.10 18.23
N VAL A 399 -7.45 6.93 18.24
CA VAL A 399 -8.05 5.62 18.05
C VAL A 399 -7.98 4.87 19.38
N THR A 400 -9.12 4.39 19.87
CA THR A 400 -9.18 3.61 21.11
C THR A 400 -9.32 2.12 20.80
N VAL A 401 -8.44 1.30 21.37
CA VAL A 401 -8.46 -0.16 21.26
C VAL A 401 -8.86 -0.73 22.62
N ILE A 402 -9.92 -1.54 22.65
CA ILE A 402 -10.46 -2.17 23.86
C ILE A 402 -10.41 -3.68 23.69
N GLY A 403 -9.62 -4.35 24.49
CA GLY A 403 -9.46 -5.80 24.44
C GLY A 403 -8.08 -6.24 24.95
N ALA A 404 -7.91 -7.55 25.16
CA ALA A 404 -6.66 -8.11 25.70
C ALA A 404 -5.41 -7.74 24.85
N VAL A 405 -5.57 -7.52 23.56
CA VAL A 405 -4.46 -7.11 22.67
C VAL A 405 -3.94 -5.70 22.97
N ALA A 406 -4.71 -4.84 23.61
CA ALA A 406 -4.25 -3.51 23.99
C ALA A 406 -3.08 -3.54 25.00
N ALA A 407 -2.90 -4.66 25.71
CA ALA A 407 -1.76 -4.87 26.60
C ALA A 407 -0.42 -5.07 25.86
N PHE A 408 -0.41 -5.28 24.54
CA PHE A 408 0.81 -5.41 23.76
C PHE A 408 1.41 -4.05 23.34
N ALA A 409 0.72 -2.94 23.64
CA ALA A 409 1.26 -1.62 23.27
C ALA A 409 2.72 -1.51 23.69
N ALA A 410 3.56 -1.06 22.74
CA ALA A 410 4.97 -0.79 23.03
C ALA A 410 5.07 0.31 24.09
N SER A 411 5.76 0.01 25.19
CA SER A 411 6.05 0.94 26.28
C SER A 411 7.13 1.96 25.87
#